data_120ace19360c5620ac9e49d5e033a9f2
#
_entry.id   120ace19360c5620ac9e49d5e033a9f2
#
_cell.length_a   1.000
_cell.length_b   1.000
_cell.length_c   1.000
_cell.angle_alpha   90.00
_cell.angle_beta   90.00
_cell.angle_gamma   90.00
#
_symmetry.space_group_name_H-M   'P 1'
#
loop_
_entity.id
_entity.type
_entity.pdbx_description
1 polymer ?
#
loop_
_entity_poly.entity_id
_entity_poly.type
_entity_poly.pdbx_seq_one_letter_code
_entity_poly.pdbx_strand_id
1 'polypeptide(L)'
;KQPHMAPKDKILFYKYLDKASVYFEYGSGGSTYVASLKPNLKQIYSVESDLKFLNTLNKLIEDGTKGMSVTPTLSWLYIELGTKYGDWGQPHKNCPEHQKISYSSQLGNLKKTEREKIDLILIDGRFRAASCLKCFQYIKDDCVIMFDDFLNRTQCYGVVLDYYDIIEKTEDNRLVVLKKKPNIQKIPLEIIKKYELEKS
;
A
#
# COMPACT_ATOMS: atom_id res chain seq x y z
N LYS A 1 14.19 -5.73 -10.72
CA LYS A 1 12.91 -6.38 -10.43
C LYS A 1 11.76 -5.48 -10.92
N GLN A 2 10.68 -6.04 -11.45
CA GLN A 2 9.50 -5.28 -11.90
C GLN A 2 8.32 -5.55 -10.97
N PRO A 3 7.37 -4.61 -10.79
CA PRO A 3 6.11 -4.87 -10.10
C PRO A 3 5.37 -6.05 -10.72
N HIS A 4 4.71 -6.85 -9.90
CA HIS A 4 3.86 -7.95 -10.35
C HIS A 4 2.47 -7.42 -10.71
N MET A 5 2.43 -6.57 -11.71
CA MET A 5 1.24 -5.91 -12.24
C MET A 5 1.11 -6.18 -13.73
N ALA A 6 -0.11 -6.10 -14.28
CA ALA A 6 -0.32 -6.12 -15.72
C ALA A 6 0.37 -4.92 -16.41
N PRO A 7 0.69 -4.99 -17.71
CA PRO A 7 1.41 -3.90 -18.40
C PRO A 7 0.73 -2.53 -18.28
N LYS A 8 -0.59 -2.46 -18.41
CA LYS A 8 -1.36 -1.20 -18.28
C LYS A 8 -1.36 -0.68 -16.84
N ASP A 9 -1.43 -1.56 -15.85
CA ASP A 9 -1.34 -1.20 -14.43
C ASP A 9 0.03 -0.59 -14.10
N LYS A 10 1.12 -1.12 -14.66
CA LYS A 10 2.46 -0.55 -14.51
C LYS A 10 2.56 0.86 -15.07
N ILE A 11 1.98 1.10 -16.25
CA ILE A 11 1.97 2.45 -16.86
C ILE A 11 1.27 3.43 -15.94
N LEU A 12 0.10 3.05 -15.42
CA LEU A 12 -0.67 3.89 -14.50
C LEU A 12 0.09 4.09 -13.18
N PHE A 13 0.68 3.04 -12.62
CA PHE A 13 1.49 3.12 -11.41
C PHE A 13 2.67 4.10 -11.58
N TYR A 14 3.44 3.97 -12.65
CA TYR A 14 4.57 4.86 -12.92
C TYR A 14 4.15 6.31 -13.11
N LYS A 15 3.02 6.57 -13.80
CA LYS A 15 2.46 7.91 -13.98
C LYS A 15 2.26 8.65 -12.65
N TYR A 16 1.80 7.95 -11.61
CA TYR A 16 1.60 8.53 -10.27
C TYR A 16 2.88 8.55 -9.45
N LEU A 17 3.68 7.49 -9.52
CA LEU A 17 4.95 7.39 -8.80
C LEU A 17 5.94 8.49 -9.20
N ASP A 18 5.97 8.85 -10.49
CA ASP A 18 6.85 9.90 -11.02
C ASP A 18 6.48 11.31 -10.53
N LYS A 19 5.28 11.49 -10.00
CA LYS A 19 4.79 12.77 -9.45
C LYS A 19 4.87 12.84 -7.93
N ALA A 20 5.01 11.69 -7.26
CA ALA A 20 5.02 11.61 -5.81
C ALA A 20 6.37 12.08 -5.23
N SER A 21 6.34 12.60 -4.02
CA SER A 21 7.53 12.90 -3.20
C SER A 21 7.65 11.94 -2.02
N VAL A 22 6.53 11.49 -1.46
CA VAL A 22 6.46 10.53 -0.36
C VAL A 22 5.49 9.42 -0.72
N TYR A 23 6.00 8.20 -0.77
CA TYR A 23 5.26 6.99 -1.16
C TYR A 23 5.08 6.05 0.03
N PHE A 24 3.88 5.53 0.18
CA PHE A 24 3.54 4.49 1.16
C PHE A 24 2.94 3.28 0.43
N GLU A 25 3.25 2.06 0.88
CA GLU A 25 2.62 0.86 0.33
C GLU A 25 2.29 -0.17 1.39
N TYR A 26 1.19 -0.88 1.17
CA TYR A 26 0.85 -2.14 1.82
C TYR A 26 1.15 -3.28 0.86
N GLY A 27 2.08 -4.15 1.24
CA GLY A 27 2.60 -5.23 0.40
C GLY A 27 3.81 -4.81 -0.41
N SER A 28 4.99 -5.24 0.02
CA SER A 28 6.26 -4.93 -0.63
C SER A 28 6.53 -5.81 -1.86
N GLY A 29 7.38 -5.33 -2.74
CA GLY A 29 7.75 -6.14 -3.91
C GLY A 29 8.52 -5.40 -4.98
N GLY A 30 8.14 -5.68 -6.23
CA GLY A 30 8.70 -4.97 -7.38
C GLY A 30 8.34 -3.47 -7.40
N SER A 31 7.21 -3.08 -6.80
CA SER A 31 6.81 -1.69 -6.58
C SER A 31 7.81 -0.96 -5.68
N THR A 32 8.17 -1.56 -4.53
CA THR A 32 9.20 -1.04 -3.63
C THR A 32 10.54 -0.86 -4.34
N TYR A 33 10.96 -1.90 -5.08
CA TYR A 33 12.23 -1.87 -5.83
C TYR A 33 12.25 -0.71 -6.84
N VAL A 34 11.19 -0.56 -7.64
CA VAL A 34 11.12 0.53 -8.63
C VAL A 34 11.06 1.90 -7.94
N ALA A 35 10.29 2.03 -6.88
CA ALA A 35 10.21 3.25 -6.09
C ALA A 35 11.59 3.65 -5.56
N SER A 36 12.40 2.69 -5.08
CA SER A 36 13.76 2.94 -4.56
C SER A 36 14.74 3.49 -5.60
N LEU A 37 14.43 3.32 -6.88
CA LEU A 37 15.22 3.86 -7.99
C LEU A 37 14.75 5.25 -8.46
N LYS A 38 13.72 5.83 -7.84
CA LYS A 38 13.11 7.09 -8.28
C LYS A 38 13.74 8.29 -7.55
N PRO A 39 14.48 9.19 -8.25
CA PRO A 39 15.15 10.32 -7.62
C PRO A 39 14.18 11.43 -7.16
N ASN A 40 12.94 11.44 -7.64
CA ASN A 40 11.91 12.37 -7.19
C ASN A 40 11.34 12.01 -5.80
N LEU A 41 11.41 10.74 -5.40
CA LEU A 41 10.98 10.33 -4.07
C LEU A 41 12.01 10.72 -3.01
N LYS A 42 11.50 11.21 -1.88
CA LYS A 42 12.28 11.52 -0.69
C LYS A 42 12.19 10.41 0.36
N GLN A 43 10.99 9.82 0.47
CA GLN A 43 10.68 8.83 1.49
C GLN A 43 9.77 7.74 0.92
N ILE A 44 10.05 6.50 1.30
CA ILE A 44 9.22 5.31 1.06
C ILE A 44 8.93 4.66 2.40
N TYR A 45 7.66 4.31 2.64
CA TYR A 45 7.24 3.43 3.73
C TYR A 45 6.65 2.17 3.12
N SER A 46 7.16 1.00 3.47
CA SER A 46 6.70 -0.27 2.89
C SER A 46 6.35 -1.28 3.98
N VAL A 47 5.09 -1.71 4.00
CA VAL A 47 4.56 -2.69 4.95
C VAL A 47 4.76 -4.10 4.41
N GLU A 48 5.42 -4.96 5.21
CA GLU A 48 5.71 -6.34 4.83
C GLU A 48 5.50 -7.30 6.00
N SER A 49 5.08 -8.53 5.71
CA SER A 49 4.84 -9.59 6.69
C SER A 49 5.72 -10.84 6.52
N ASP A 50 6.44 -10.96 5.41
CA ASP A 50 7.42 -12.01 5.17
C ASP A 50 8.84 -11.48 5.39
N LEU A 51 9.41 -11.74 6.57
CA LEU A 51 10.74 -11.24 6.94
C LEU A 51 11.83 -11.73 5.98
N LYS A 52 11.74 -12.97 5.50
CA LYS A 52 12.73 -13.52 4.57
C LYS A 52 12.65 -12.84 3.20
N PHE A 53 11.42 -12.58 2.74
CA PHE A 53 11.19 -11.83 1.51
C PHE A 53 11.70 -10.39 1.65
N LEU A 54 11.36 -9.70 2.75
CA LEU A 54 11.82 -8.35 3.06
C LEU A 54 13.36 -8.27 3.00
N ASN A 55 14.07 -9.16 3.68
CA ASN A 55 15.52 -9.17 3.70
C ASN A 55 16.12 -9.41 2.31
N THR A 56 15.50 -10.30 1.52
CA THR A 56 15.92 -10.55 0.13
C THR A 56 15.71 -9.33 -0.75
N LEU A 57 14.55 -8.67 -0.61
CA LEU A 57 14.21 -7.47 -1.37
C LEU A 57 15.10 -6.29 -0.99
N ASN A 58 15.37 -6.11 0.32
CA ASN A 58 16.26 -5.06 0.81
C ASN A 58 17.66 -5.18 0.17
N LYS A 59 18.21 -6.38 0.13
CA LYS A 59 19.49 -6.66 -0.52
C LYS A 59 19.50 -6.31 -2.01
N LEU A 60 18.44 -6.66 -2.72
CA LEU A 60 18.27 -6.30 -4.14
C LEU A 60 18.18 -4.79 -4.34
N ILE A 61 17.54 -4.07 -3.42
CA ILE A 61 17.46 -2.60 -3.46
C ILE A 61 18.82 -1.97 -3.20
N GLU A 62 19.55 -2.42 -2.19
CA GLU A 62 20.91 -1.97 -1.91
C GLU A 62 21.84 -2.14 -3.12
N ASP A 63 21.79 -3.31 -3.76
CA ASP A 63 22.58 -3.58 -4.98
C ASP A 63 22.14 -2.71 -6.16
N GLY A 64 20.83 -2.53 -6.34
CA GLY A 64 20.25 -1.74 -7.44
C GLY A 64 20.45 -0.23 -7.31
N THR A 65 20.61 0.27 -6.09
CA THR A 65 20.83 1.71 -5.80
C THR A 65 22.31 2.07 -5.65
N LYS A 66 23.18 1.08 -5.67
CA LYS A 66 24.63 1.28 -5.55
C LYS A 66 25.17 2.22 -6.63
N GLY A 67 25.81 3.30 -6.19
CA GLY A 67 26.37 4.31 -7.10
C GLY A 67 25.37 5.38 -7.57
N MET A 68 24.10 5.33 -7.16
CA MET A 68 23.16 6.42 -7.40
C MET A 68 23.51 7.62 -6.51
N SER A 69 23.45 8.82 -7.09
CA SER A 69 23.73 10.08 -6.34
C SER A 69 22.57 10.50 -5.43
N VAL A 70 21.34 10.10 -5.76
CA VAL A 70 20.13 10.41 -5.00
C VAL A 70 19.27 9.18 -4.92
N THR A 71 18.93 8.76 -3.71
CA THR A 71 17.99 7.67 -3.43
C THR A 71 17.02 8.09 -2.34
N PRO A 72 15.75 7.65 -2.40
CA PRO A 72 14.81 7.88 -1.30
C PRO A 72 15.24 7.14 -0.03
N THR A 73 14.86 7.68 1.12
CA THR A 73 14.92 6.91 2.37
C THR A 73 13.84 5.83 2.35
N LEU A 74 14.21 4.57 2.61
CA LEU A 74 13.26 3.46 2.72
C LEU A 74 13.10 3.06 4.18
N SER A 75 11.86 3.09 4.67
CA SER A 75 11.47 2.62 6.00
C SER A 75 10.62 1.37 5.89
N TRP A 76 11.13 0.25 6.36
CA TRP A 76 10.41 -1.01 6.46
C TRP A 76 9.47 -1.00 7.68
N LEU A 77 8.22 -1.36 7.45
CA LEU A 77 7.19 -1.54 8.49
C LEU A 77 6.84 -3.03 8.55
N TYR A 78 7.69 -3.79 9.23
CA TYR A 78 7.50 -5.23 9.37
C TYR A 78 6.43 -5.57 10.39
N ILE A 79 5.50 -6.47 10.01
CA ILE A 79 4.46 -7.01 10.89
C ILE A 79 4.49 -8.53 10.82
N GLU A 80 4.76 -9.15 11.94
CA GLU A 80 4.76 -10.61 12.07
C GLU A 80 3.34 -11.17 11.92
N LEU A 81 3.07 -11.86 10.84
CA LEU A 81 1.81 -12.57 10.59
C LEU A 81 2.00 -14.11 10.55
N GLY A 82 3.20 -14.61 10.87
CA GLY A 82 3.55 -16.01 10.70
C GLY A 82 3.56 -16.45 9.23
N THR A 83 3.76 -15.51 8.31
CA THR A 83 3.76 -15.75 6.87
C THR A 83 4.91 -16.68 6.49
N LYS A 84 4.62 -17.70 5.67
CA LYS A 84 5.66 -18.54 5.07
C LYS A 84 6.25 -17.86 3.85
N TYR A 85 7.55 -18.02 3.65
CA TYR A 85 8.23 -17.48 2.49
C TYR A 85 7.59 -17.96 1.17
N GLY A 86 7.21 -17.03 0.33
CA GLY A 86 6.57 -17.30 -0.96
C GLY A 86 5.04 -17.43 -0.94
N ASP A 87 4.39 -17.32 0.22
CA ASP A 87 2.93 -17.39 0.37
C ASP A 87 2.22 -16.02 0.16
N TRP A 88 2.87 -15.11 -0.52
CA TRP A 88 2.29 -13.79 -0.86
C TRP A 88 1.74 -13.01 0.33
N GLY A 89 2.42 -13.07 1.48
CA GLY A 89 2.00 -12.35 2.68
C GLY A 89 0.80 -12.97 3.41
N GLN A 90 0.38 -14.21 3.08
CA GLN A 90 -0.74 -14.86 3.75
C GLN A 90 -0.44 -15.05 5.24
N PRO A 91 -1.32 -14.55 6.15
CA PRO A 91 -1.14 -14.77 7.56
C PRO A 91 -1.30 -16.24 7.92
N HIS A 92 -0.47 -16.72 8.84
CA HIS A 92 -0.62 -18.07 9.38
C HIS A 92 -2.01 -18.24 10.01
N LYS A 93 -2.56 -19.46 9.95
CA LYS A 93 -3.90 -19.77 10.49
C LYS A 93 -4.08 -19.41 11.97
N ASN A 94 -3.00 -19.51 12.75
CA ASN A 94 -2.97 -19.18 14.18
C ASN A 94 -2.46 -17.75 14.46
N CYS A 95 -2.36 -16.90 13.43
CA CYS A 95 -1.94 -15.51 13.62
C CYS A 95 -2.95 -14.77 14.52
N PRO A 96 -2.50 -14.16 15.64
CA PRO A 96 -3.38 -13.41 16.53
C PRO A 96 -4.10 -12.26 15.81
N GLU A 97 -5.34 -11.98 16.20
CA GLU A 97 -6.15 -10.92 15.57
C GLU A 97 -5.48 -9.54 15.69
N HIS A 98 -4.87 -9.23 16.83
CA HIS A 98 -4.20 -7.95 17.04
C HIS A 98 -3.04 -7.73 16.04
N GLN A 99 -2.35 -8.79 15.60
CA GLN A 99 -1.31 -8.67 14.57
C GLN A 99 -1.93 -8.40 13.20
N LYS A 100 -3.04 -9.04 12.85
CA LYS A 100 -3.79 -8.77 11.60
C LYS A 100 -4.28 -7.32 11.57
N ILE A 101 -4.85 -6.84 12.69
CA ILE A 101 -5.30 -5.45 12.86
C ILE A 101 -4.11 -4.48 12.76
N SER A 102 -2.97 -4.85 13.36
CA SER A 102 -1.74 -4.05 13.31
C SER A 102 -1.24 -3.85 11.87
N TYR A 103 -1.34 -4.87 11.00
CA TYR A 103 -0.94 -4.74 9.61
C TYR A 103 -1.65 -3.56 8.91
N SER A 104 -2.97 -3.53 8.96
CA SER A 104 -3.77 -2.48 8.33
C SER A 104 -3.68 -1.11 9.03
N SER A 105 -3.09 -1.06 10.24
CA SER A 105 -2.96 0.17 11.05
C SER A 105 -1.65 0.93 10.85
N GLN A 106 -0.73 0.41 10.03
CA GLN A 106 0.64 0.92 9.97
C GLN A 106 0.75 2.39 9.57
N LEU A 107 -0.06 2.87 8.65
CA LEU A 107 -0.06 4.28 8.28
C LEU A 107 -0.45 5.17 9.48
N GLY A 108 -1.43 4.75 10.27
CA GLY A 108 -1.86 5.48 11.47
C GLY A 108 -0.80 5.55 12.57
N ASN A 109 0.13 4.58 12.61
CA ASN A 109 1.22 4.52 13.58
C ASN A 109 2.38 5.50 13.26
N LEU A 110 2.44 6.02 12.04
CA LEU A 110 3.40 7.07 11.70
C LEU A 110 3.10 8.36 12.47
N LYS A 111 4.12 9.16 12.72
CA LYS A 111 3.93 10.51 13.27
C LYS A 111 3.06 11.35 12.35
N LYS A 112 2.26 12.25 12.91
CA LYS A 112 1.40 13.14 12.11
C LYS A 112 2.19 13.89 11.03
N THR A 113 3.37 14.39 11.37
CA THR A 113 4.26 15.12 10.45
C THR A 113 4.83 14.29 9.32
N GLU A 114 4.82 12.96 9.43
CA GLU A 114 5.25 12.01 8.40
C GLU A 114 4.07 11.68 7.49
N ARG A 115 2.94 11.25 8.07
CA ARG A 115 1.77 10.82 7.29
C ARG A 115 1.12 11.96 6.49
N GLU A 116 1.18 13.20 6.97
CA GLU A 116 0.69 14.39 6.25
C GLU A 116 1.51 14.71 4.98
N LYS A 117 2.70 14.14 4.82
CA LYS A 117 3.54 14.30 3.63
C LYS A 117 3.28 13.26 2.55
N ILE A 118 2.54 12.21 2.86
CA ILE A 118 2.29 11.12 1.91
C ILE A 118 1.42 11.62 0.76
N ASP A 119 1.93 11.44 -0.46
CA ASP A 119 1.27 11.86 -1.70
C ASP A 119 0.58 10.68 -2.39
N LEU A 120 1.17 9.51 -2.29
CA LEU A 120 0.76 8.30 -2.99
C LEU A 120 0.77 7.10 -2.06
N ILE A 121 -0.32 6.33 -2.08
CA ILE A 121 -0.43 5.04 -1.40
C ILE A 121 -0.71 3.94 -2.41
N LEU A 122 -0.05 2.79 -2.29
CA LEU A 122 -0.41 1.57 -3.01
C LEU A 122 -0.99 0.55 -2.02
N ILE A 123 -2.15 0.00 -2.35
CA ILE A 123 -2.80 -1.10 -1.64
C ILE A 123 -2.67 -2.37 -2.50
N ASP A 124 -1.69 -3.21 -2.22
CA ASP A 124 -1.42 -4.47 -2.92
C ASP A 124 -1.03 -5.62 -1.97
N GLY A 125 -1.15 -5.41 -0.67
CA GLY A 125 -0.84 -6.41 0.37
C GLY A 125 -2.05 -7.22 0.83
N ARG A 126 -2.14 -7.42 2.15
CA ARG A 126 -3.25 -8.12 2.81
C ARG A 126 -4.17 -7.14 3.53
N PHE A 127 -5.37 -7.61 3.90
CA PHE A 127 -6.37 -6.77 4.59
C PHE A 127 -6.64 -5.46 3.83
N ARG A 128 -6.72 -5.57 2.48
CA ARG A 128 -6.74 -4.40 1.57
C ARG A 128 -7.88 -3.45 1.87
N ALA A 129 -9.11 -3.96 2.09
CA ALA A 129 -10.25 -3.11 2.43
C ALA A 129 -10.01 -2.34 3.74
N ALA A 130 -9.59 -3.02 4.82
CA ALA A 130 -9.30 -2.37 6.10
C ALA A 130 -8.15 -1.36 5.98
N SER A 131 -7.07 -1.71 5.24
CA SER A 131 -5.93 -0.81 5.01
C SER A 131 -6.38 0.49 4.33
N CYS A 132 -7.19 0.38 3.28
CA CYS A 132 -7.73 1.53 2.56
C CYS A 132 -8.67 2.37 3.44
N LEU A 133 -9.63 1.73 4.14
CA LEU A 133 -10.58 2.43 5.02
C LEU A 133 -9.85 3.17 6.16
N LYS A 134 -8.83 2.55 6.78
CA LYS A 134 -8.04 3.19 7.84
C LYS A 134 -7.21 4.38 7.35
N CYS A 135 -6.76 4.37 6.10
CA CYS A 135 -6.04 5.51 5.53
C CYS A 135 -6.87 6.79 5.54
N PHE A 136 -8.20 6.68 5.40
CA PHE A 136 -9.11 7.83 5.22
C PHE A 136 -8.90 8.96 6.22
N GLN A 137 -8.77 8.64 7.50
CA GLN A 137 -8.67 9.64 8.58
C GLN A 137 -7.27 10.27 8.74
N TYR A 138 -6.27 9.72 8.04
CA TYR A 138 -4.87 10.13 8.24
C TYR A 138 -4.25 10.84 7.05
N ILE A 139 -4.76 10.58 5.85
CA ILE A 139 -4.22 11.17 4.62
C ILE A 139 -4.82 12.55 4.35
N LYS A 140 -4.06 13.40 3.69
CA LYS A 140 -4.54 14.69 3.17
C LYS A 140 -5.47 14.50 1.97
N ASP A 141 -6.23 15.54 1.61
CA ASP A 141 -7.27 15.44 0.58
C ASP A 141 -6.71 15.30 -0.85
N ASP A 142 -5.48 15.75 -1.08
CA ASP A 142 -4.79 15.61 -2.36
C ASP A 142 -4.00 14.30 -2.51
N CYS A 143 -3.83 13.54 -1.42
CA CYS A 143 -3.25 12.20 -1.48
C CYS A 143 -4.14 11.26 -2.30
N VAL A 144 -3.52 10.44 -3.14
CA VAL A 144 -4.21 9.42 -3.93
C VAL A 144 -3.86 8.02 -3.47
N ILE A 145 -4.83 7.11 -3.56
CA ILE A 145 -4.63 5.69 -3.26
C ILE A 145 -4.76 4.90 -4.55
N MET A 146 -3.74 4.15 -4.90
CA MET A 146 -3.81 3.13 -5.94
C MET A 146 -4.17 1.80 -5.29
N PHE A 147 -5.17 1.11 -5.82
CA PHE A 147 -5.66 -0.14 -5.25
C PHE A 147 -5.65 -1.22 -6.34
N ASP A 148 -4.78 -2.22 -6.17
CA ASP A 148 -4.63 -3.31 -7.14
C ASP A 148 -5.69 -4.40 -6.96
N ASP A 149 -6.05 -5.05 -8.07
CA ASP A 149 -7.09 -6.10 -8.15
C ASP A 149 -8.49 -5.62 -7.69
N PHE A 150 -8.80 -4.33 -7.77
CA PHE A 150 -10.00 -3.76 -7.14
C PHE A 150 -11.30 -4.24 -7.81
N LEU A 151 -11.45 -4.00 -9.11
CA LEU A 151 -12.75 -4.23 -9.77
C LEU A 151 -13.02 -5.71 -10.09
N ASN A 152 -12.01 -6.54 -10.19
CA ASN A 152 -12.18 -7.99 -10.30
C ASN A 152 -12.54 -8.65 -8.95
N ARG A 153 -12.48 -7.91 -7.84
CA ARG A 153 -12.84 -8.36 -6.48
C ARG A 153 -13.77 -7.37 -5.78
N THR A 154 -14.66 -6.71 -6.52
CA THR A 154 -15.58 -5.69 -5.98
C THR A 154 -16.45 -6.24 -4.83
N GLN A 155 -16.79 -7.53 -4.82
CA GLN A 155 -17.50 -8.16 -3.71
C GLN A 155 -16.73 -8.08 -2.38
N CYS A 156 -15.39 -7.98 -2.42
CA CYS A 156 -14.55 -7.85 -1.22
C CYS A 156 -14.25 -6.37 -0.89
N TYR A 157 -14.12 -5.52 -1.91
CA TYR A 157 -13.58 -4.17 -1.76
C TYR A 157 -14.59 -3.05 -1.99
N GLY A 158 -15.80 -3.36 -2.47
CA GLY A 158 -16.81 -2.37 -2.87
C GLY A 158 -17.17 -1.35 -1.79
N VAL A 159 -17.10 -1.71 -0.50
CA VAL A 159 -17.31 -0.80 0.62
C VAL A 159 -16.41 0.46 0.56
N VAL A 160 -15.23 0.35 -0.05
CA VAL A 160 -14.30 1.48 -0.22
C VAL A 160 -14.94 2.60 -1.03
N LEU A 161 -15.81 2.26 -1.99
CA LEU A 161 -16.49 3.23 -2.85
C LEU A 161 -17.59 4.05 -2.14
N ASP A 162 -17.95 3.68 -0.92
CA ASP A 162 -18.83 4.52 -0.09
C ASP A 162 -18.06 5.79 0.37
N TYR A 163 -16.73 5.73 0.45
CA TYR A 163 -15.87 6.76 1.03
C TYR A 163 -14.89 7.39 0.04
N TYR A 164 -14.62 6.74 -1.07
CA TYR A 164 -13.69 7.20 -2.10
C TYR A 164 -14.34 7.20 -3.48
N ASP A 165 -13.91 8.14 -4.31
CA ASP A 165 -14.24 8.17 -5.74
C ASP A 165 -13.11 7.56 -6.55
N ILE A 166 -13.44 6.79 -7.59
CA ILE A 166 -12.48 6.36 -8.61
C ILE A 166 -12.23 7.54 -9.54
N ILE A 167 -11.01 8.09 -9.55
CA ILE A 167 -10.62 9.20 -10.42
C ILE A 167 -9.92 8.73 -11.70
N GLU A 168 -9.34 7.54 -11.69
CA GLU A 168 -8.72 6.91 -12.84
C GLU A 168 -8.68 5.38 -12.65
N LYS A 169 -8.68 4.62 -13.74
CA LYS A 169 -8.57 3.15 -13.70
C LYS A 169 -7.95 2.63 -14.99
N THR A 170 -7.41 1.41 -14.95
CA THR A 170 -6.97 0.70 -16.14
C THR A 170 -8.15 0.13 -16.91
N GLU A 171 -7.97 -0.10 -18.23
CA GLU A 171 -9.04 -0.62 -19.09
C GLU A 171 -9.49 -2.04 -18.72
N ASP A 172 -8.56 -2.87 -18.20
CA ASP A 172 -8.83 -4.21 -17.70
C ASP A 172 -9.36 -4.23 -16.25
N ASN A 173 -9.55 -3.03 -15.67
CA ASN A 173 -10.18 -2.80 -14.38
C ASN A 173 -9.46 -3.44 -13.17
N ARG A 174 -8.17 -3.73 -13.26
CA ARG A 174 -7.44 -4.29 -12.12
C ARG A 174 -7.02 -3.20 -11.14
N LEU A 175 -6.31 -2.18 -11.63
CA LEU A 175 -5.81 -1.08 -10.84
C LEU A 175 -6.75 0.13 -10.93
N VAL A 176 -7.16 0.64 -9.78
CA VAL A 176 -7.92 1.89 -9.67
C VAL A 176 -7.14 2.92 -8.88
N VAL A 177 -7.38 4.20 -9.19
CA VAL A 177 -6.89 5.35 -8.44
C VAL A 177 -8.05 6.00 -7.73
N LEU A 178 -7.93 6.11 -6.42
CA LEU A 178 -8.96 6.55 -5.51
C LEU A 178 -8.61 7.91 -4.90
N LYS A 179 -9.62 8.73 -4.66
CA LYS A 179 -9.52 9.97 -3.90
C LYS A 179 -10.65 10.04 -2.89
N LYS A 180 -10.41 10.64 -1.73
CA LYS A 180 -11.46 10.84 -0.73
C LYS A 180 -12.66 11.57 -1.32
N LYS A 181 -13.87 11.15 -0.96
CA LYS A 181 -15.08 11.93 -1.22
C LYS A 181 -15.08 13.20 -0.37
N PRO A 182 -15.30 14.38 -0.95
CA PRO A 182 -15.14 15.66 -0.25
C PRO A 182 -16.15 15.87 0.89
N ASN A 183 -17.32 15.23 0.80
CA ASN A 183 -18.42 15.41 1.76
C ASN A 183 -18.34 14.43 2.94
N ILE A 184 -17.35 13.57 3.01
CA ILE A 184 -17.20 12.57 4.07
C ILE A 184 -16.05 12.99 4.98
N GLN A 185 -16.34 13.19 6.26
CA GLN A 185 -15.34 13.59 7.24
C GLN A 185 -14.70 12.39 7.96
N LYS A 186 -15.47 11.31 8.15
CA LYS A 186 -15.07 10.16 8.97
C LYS A 186 -15.75 8.88 8.51
N ILE A 187 -15.04 7.77 8.57
CA ILE A 187 -15.58 6.42 8.43
C ILE A 187 -15.99 5.90 9.81
N PRO A 188 -17.20 5.36 9.99
CA PRO A 188 -17.64 4.75 11.23
C PRO A 188 -16.72 3.58 11.63
N LEU A 189 -16.38 3.48 12.92
CA LEU A 189 -15.47 2.44 13.42
C LEU A 189 -16.02 1.02 13.23
N GLU A 190 -17.33 0.84 13.31
CA GLU A 190 -18.00 -0.43 13.06
C GLU A 190 -17.78 -0.94 11.63
N ILE A 191 -17.73 -0.04 10.65
CA ILE A 191 -17.41 -0.39 9.26
C ILE A 191 -15.97 -0.86 9.15
N ILE A 192 -15.01 -0.13 9.74
CA ILE A 192 -13.59 -0.51 9.74
C ILE A 192 -13.41 -1.89 10.39
N LYS A 193 -14.00 -2.09 11.58
CA LYS A 193 -13.89 -3.35 12.34
C LYS A 193 -14.41 -4.56 11.56
N LYS A 194 -15.48 -4.39 10.76
CA LYS A 194 -16.03 -5.46 9.94
C LYS A 194 -15.00 -6.05 8.97
N TYR A 195 -14.08 -5.22 8.44
CA TYR A 195 -13.11 -5.62 7.42
C TYR A 195 -11.70 -5.90 7.97
N GLU A 196 -11.43 -5.62 9.25
CA GLU A 196 -10.08 -5.75 9.84
C GLU A 196 -9.51 -7.17 9.80
N LEU A 197 -10.33 -8.19 9.76
CA LEU A 197 -9.92 -9.59 9.74
C LEU A 197 -10.08 -10.25 8.36
N GLU A 198 -10.61 -9.53 7.38
CA GLU A 198 -10.77 -10.04 6.02
C GLU A 198 -9.42 -10.05 5.29
N LYS A 199 -8.95 -11.27 4.95
CA LYS A 199 -7.62 -11.51 4.37
C LYS A 199 -7.50 -11.19 2.86
N SER A 200 -8.56 -10.74 2.24
CA SER A 200 -8.68 -10.56 0.78
C SER A 200 -7.48 -9.85 0.14
#